data_e9ed39610d475d104de64d28688f61e7
#
_entry.id   e9ed39610d475d104de64d28688f61e7
#
_cell.length_a   1.000
_cell.length_b   1.000
_cell.length_c   1.000
_cell.angle_alpha   90.00
_cell.angle_beta   90.00
_cell.angle_gamma   90.00
#
_symmetry.space_group_name_H-M   'P 1'
#
loop_
_entity.id
_entity.type
_entity.pdbx_description
1 polymer ?
#
loop_
_entity_poly.entity_id
_entity_poly.type
_entity_poly.pdbx_seq_one_letter_code
_entity_poly.pdbx_strand_id
1 'polypeptide(L)'
;MNLFKFLLNSALWATFAIQPALAAQNGNVVEVVTFKLKAGVSAAEFAPLDQAVEREHVAKQPGFVSRESAHGVDGDWLVIVHWRSVKDAEASMATFEKATAAAQFMSKIEPSTMSMKRYQK
;
A
#
# COMPACT_ATOMS: atom_id res chain seq x y z
N MET A 1 -27.08 10.65 45.73
CA MET A 1 -26.33 11.81 45.36
C MET A 1 -24.98 11.59 44.79
N ASN A 2 -24.21 10.78 45.37
CA ASN A 2 -22.88 10.57 44.84
C ASN A 2 -22.90 9.79 43.55
N LEU A 3 -23.95 9.15 43.35
CA LEU A 3 -24.04 8.25 42.22
C LEU A 3 -23.94 8.93 40.93
N PHE A 4 -24.63 10.00 40.75
CA PHE A 4 -24.56 10.56 39.46
C PHE A 4 -23.33 11.34 39.13
N LYS A 5 -22.51 11.53 40.07
CA LYS A 5 -21.29 12.22 39.79
C LYS A 5 -20.38 11.42 38.93
N PHE A 6 -20.26 10.14 39.27
CA PHE A 6 -19.39 9.40 38.43
C PHE A 6 -20.00 8.88 37.20
N LEU A 7 -21.26 8.96 37.11
CA LEU A 7 -21.89 8.66 35.85
C LEU A 7 -21.46 9.67 34.81
N LEU A 8 -21.41 10.88 35.22
CA LEU A 8 -20.96 11.90 34.33
C LEU A 8 -19.58 11.66 33.85
N ASN A 9 -18.75 11.29 34.75
CA ASN A 9 -17.37 11.10 34.38
C ASN A 9 -17.19 10.05 33.37
N SER A 10 -17.86 8.96 33.53
CA SER A 10 -17.62 7.88 32.60
C SER A 10 -18.14 8.17 31.21
N ALA A 11 -19.11 9.01 31.10
CA ALA A 11 -19.66 9.25 29.77
C ALA A 11 -18.82 10.16 28.92
N LEU A 12 -18.08 11.01 29.57
CA LEU A 12 -17.44 12.05 28.88
C LEU A 12 -16.37 11.68 27.94
N TRP A 13 -15.40 11.05 28.43
CA TRP A 13 -14.22 10.90 27.64
C TRP A 13 -14.14 9.65 26.84
N ALA A 14 -15.07 8.84 26.98
CA ALA A 14 -14.99 7.59 26.26
C ALA A 14 -15.17 7.78 24.79
N THR A 15 -15.94 8.74 24.43
CA THR A 15 -16.38 8.77 23.07
C THR A 15 -15.52 9.54 22.11
N PHE A 16 -15.01 10.67 22.50
CA PHE A 16 -14.39 11.41 21.48
C PHE A 16 -12.94 11.22 21.28
N ALA A 17 -12.30 10.48 22.08
CA ALA A 17 -10.88 10.27 21.91
C ALA A 17 -10.58 9.44 20.68
N ILE A 18 -11.47 8.61 20.26
CA ILE A 18 -11.17 7.62 19.25
C ILE A 18 -11.53 8.06 17.85
N GLN A 19 -12.57 8.78 17.70
CA GLN A 19 -13.13 9.05 16.40
C GLN A 19 -12.29 9.92 15.48
N PRO A 20 -11.67 10.97 15.95
CA PRO A 20 -10.84 11.77 15.07
C PRO A 20 -9.67 11.00 14.49
N ALA A 21 -9.14 10.07 15.26
CA ALA A 21 -8.01 9.30 14.79
C ALA A 21 -8.39 8.39 13.64
N LEU A 22 -9.58 7.83 13.66
CA LEU A 22 -10.02 6.96 12.59
C LEU A 22 -10.27 7.72 11.30
N ALA A 23 -10.78 8.90 11.42
CA ALA A 23 -11.12 9.69 10.24
C ALA A 23 -9.90 10.11 9.43
N ALA A 24 -8.74 10.15 10.07
CA ALA A 24 -7.55 10.66 9.43
C ALA A 24 -6.81 9.67 8.55
N GLN A 25 -7.32 8.43 8.40
CA GLN A 25 -6.52 7.39 7.82
C GLN A 25 -7.09 6.73 6.57
N ASN A 26 -7.72 7.49 5.71
CA ASN A 26 -8.37 6.90 4.53
C ASN A 26 -7.64 7.24 3.25
N GLY A 27 -6.63 6.42 2.92
CA GLY A 27 -6.00 6.52 1.61
C GLY A 27 -5.29 7.83 1.35
N ASN A 28 -4.67 8.39 2.38
CA ASN A 28 -4.02 9.69 2.25
C ASN A 28 -2.71 9.65 1.50
N VAL A 29 -2.11 8.51 1.34
CA VAL A 29 -0.83 8.37 0.66
C VAL A 29 -1.02 7.66 -0.66
N VAL A 30 -0.47 8.25 -1.70
CA VAL A 30 -0.45 7.68 -3.04
C VAL A 30 0.98 7.32 -3.37
N GLU A 31 1.25 6.04 -3.55
CA GLU A 31 2.57 5.55 -3.91
C GLU A 31 2.56 5.19 -5.38
N VAL A 32 3.49 5.76 -6.13
CA VAL A 32 3.58 5.57 -7.57
C VAL A 32 4.90 4.89 -7.90
N VAL A 33 4.81 3.71 -8.50
CA VAL A 33 5.99 2.95 -8.91
C VAL A 33 5.95 2.78 -10.42
N THR A 34 7.05 3.08 -11.08
CA THR A 34 7.17 2.87 -12.52
C THR A 34 8.45 2.10 -12.81
N PHE A 35 8.42 1.29 -13.84
CA PHE A 35 9.60 0.53 -14.27
C PHE A 35 9.39 0.00 -15.68
N LYS A 36 10.46 -0.56 -16.24
CA LYS A 36 10.37 -1.27 -17.53
C LYS A 36 10.57 -2.75 -17.31
N LEU A 37 9.82 -3.52 -18.05
CA LEU A 37 10.03 -4.97 -18.11
C LEU A 37 11.29 -5.26 -18.91
N LYS A 38 11.96 -6.36 -18.60
CA LYS A 38 13.10 -6.82 -19.38
C LYS A 38 12.69 -7.12 -20.81
N ALA A 39 13.64 -7.00 -21.73
CA ALA A 39 13.40 -7.30 -23.14
C ALA A 39 12.82 -8.71 -23.28
N GLY A 40 11.80 -8.81 -24.12
CA GLY A 40 11.15 -10.10 -24.37
C GLY A 40 10.05 -10.49 -23.39
N VAL A 41 9.88 -9.73 -22.31
CA VAL A 41 8.80 -10.00 -21.36
C VAL A 41 7.56 -9.20 -21.78
N SER A 42 6.47 -9.90 -22.06
CA SER A 42 5.22 -9.24 -22.44
C SER A 42 4.41 -8.80 -21.24
N ALA A 43 3.51 -7.85 -21.45
CA ALA A 43 2.58 -7.43 -20.41
C ALA A 43 1.71 -8.60 -19.94
N ALA A 44 1.26 -9.45 -20.87
CA ALA A 44 0.45 -10.60 -20.54
C ALA A 44 1.20 -11.62 -19.68
N GLU A 45 2.49 -11.76 -19.93
CA GLU A 45 3.33 -12.65 -19.14
C GLU A 45 3.58 -12.10 -17.75
N PHE A 46 3.74 -10.80 -17.63
CA PHE A 46 4.05 -10.16 -16.35
C PHE A 46 2.82 -9.98 -15.46
N ALA A 47 1.65 -9.78 -16.03
CA ALA A 47 0.43 -9.50 -15.27
C ALA A 47 0.14 -10.49 -14.14
N PRO A 48 0.28 -11.80 -14.33
CA PRO A 48 0.07 -12.75 -13.24
C PRO A 48 1.05 -12.58 -12.09
N LEU A 49 2.29 -12.20 -12.40
CA LEU A 49 3.31 -11.99 -11.38
C LEU A 49 2.99 -10.74 -10.55
N ASP A 50 2.50 -9.71 -11.21
CA ASP A 50 2.08 -8.48 -10.56
C ASP A 50 0.88 -8.75 -9.64
N GLN A 51 -0.10 -9.53 -10.11
CA GLN A 51 -1.26 -9.88 -9.30
C GLN A 51 -0.87 -10.75 -8.10
N ALA A 52 0.12 -11.62 -8.25
CA ALA A 52 0.59 -12.44 -7.15
C ALA A 52 1.22 -11.59 -6.05
N VAL A 53 1.97 -10.56 -6.42
CA VAL A 53 2.56 -9.64 -5.45
C VAL A 53 1.46 -8.93 -4.67
N GLU A 54 0.43 -8.48 -5.33
CA GLU A 54 -0.68 -7.84 -4.62
C GLU A 54 -1.37 -8.82 -3.67
N ARG A 55 -1.75 -9.98 -4.17
CA ARG A 55 -2.52 -10.95 -3.40
C ARG A 55 -1.75 -11.52 -2.22
N GLU A 56 -0.46 -11.80 -2.43
CA GLU A 56 0.32 -12.52 -1.44
C GLU A 56 1.06 -11.63 -0.46
N HIS A 57 1.27 -10.37 -0.81
CA HIS A 57 2.01 -9.47 0.06
C HIS A 57 1.31 -8.14 0.29
N VAL A 58 1.20 -7.31 -0.75
CA VAL A 58 0.80 -5.90 -0.58
C VAL A 58 -0.57 -5.76 0.07
N ALA A 59 -1.56 -6.50 -0.41
CA ALA A 59 -2.93 -6.41 0.10
C ALA A 59 -3.08 -6.90 1.53
N LYS A 60 -2.09 -7.62 2.04
CA LYS A 60 -2.12 -8.13 3.41
C LYS A 60 -1.44 -7.20 4.41
N GLN A 61 -0.82 -6.14 3.94
CA GLN A 61 -0.08 -5.25 4.80
C GLN A 61 -1.00 -4.28 5.55
N PRO A 62 -0.68 -3.97 6.81
CA PRO A 62 -1.45 -2.95 7.53
C PRO A 62 -1.45 -1.64 6.77
N GLY A 63 -2.60 -0.98 6.74
CA GLY A 63 -2.73 0.31 6.07
C GLY A 63 -2.96 0.26 4.58
N PHE A 64 -3.00 -0.93 3.99
CA PHE A 64 -3.33 -1.06 2.57
C PHE A 64 -4.77 -0.59 2.30
N VAL A 65 -4.94 0.21 1.26
CA VAL A 65 -6.27 0.67 0.86
C VAL A 65 -6.64 0.10 -0.51
N SER A 66 -5.80 0.31 -1.51
CA SER A 66 -6.06 -0.20 -2.85
C SER A 66 -4.78 -0.22 -3.68
N ARG A 67 -4.80 -0.97 -4.76
CA ARG A 67 -3.67 -1.05 -5.69
C ARG A 67 -4.21 -1.26 -7.10
N GLU A 68 -3.61 -0.58 -8.06
CA GLU A 68 -3.92 -0.82 -9.45
C GLU A 68 -2.63 -0.78 -10.27
N SER A 69 -2.64 -1.48 -11.39
CA SER A 69 -1.51 -1.54 -12.30
C SER A 69 -1.98 -1.26 -13.71
N ALA A 70 -1.08 -0.71 -14.50
CA ALA A 70 -1.34 -0.45 -15.91
C ALA A 70 -0.03 -0.58 -16.67
N HIS A 71 -0.11 -0.84 -17.97
CA HIS A 71 1.08 -0.94 -18.80
C HIS A 71 0.99 0.04 -19.96
N GLY A 72 2.15 0.52 -20.37
CA GLY A 72 2.27 1.38 -21.53
C GLY A 72 2.92 0.64 -22.69
N VAL A 73 3.60 1.38 -23.56
CA VAL A 73 4.34 0.82 -24.69
C VAL A 73 5.74 0.43 -24.25
N ASP A 74 6.38 -0.44 -25.03
CA ASP A 74 7.80 -0.78 -24.86
C ASP A 74 8.19 -1.24 -23.46
N GLY A 75 7.32 -2.02 -22.83
CA GLY A 75 7.62 -2.59 -21.51
C GLY A 75 7.36 -1.68 -20.34
N ASP A 76 6.79 -0.51 -20.55
CA ASP A 76 6.45 0.38 -19.44
C ASP A 76 5.39 -0.23 -18.54
N TRP A 77 5.60 -0.11 -17.24
CA TRP A 77 4.66 -0.61 -16.24
C TRP A 77 4.48 0.43 -15.13
N LEU A 78 3.24 0.57 -14.68
CA LEU A 78 2.86 1.52 -13.63
C LEU A 78 2.10 0.78 -12.54
N VAL A 79 2.45 1.06 -11.30
CA VAL A 79 1.69 0.57 -10.14
C VAL A 79 1.36 1.77 -9.26
N ILE A 80 0.11 1.86 -8.85
CA ILE A 80 -0.33 2.88 -7.90
C ILE A 80 -0.90 2.17 -6.69
N VAL A 81 -0.37 2.50 -5.51
CA VAL A 81 -0.86 1.92 -4.26
C VAL A 81 -1.32 3.05 -3.36
N HIS A 82 -2.48 2.88 -2.76
CA HIS A 82 -2.99 3.81 -1.77
C HIS A 82 -2.80 3.23 -0.39
N TRP A 83 -2.21 4.00 0.49
CA TRP A 83 -1.93 3.62 1.87
C TRP A 83 -2.59 4.59 2.83
N ARG A 84 -2.86 4.15 4.05
CA ARG A 84 -3.38 5.03 5.09
C ARG A 84 -2.34 6.00 5.60
N SER A 85 -1.06 5.60 5.57
CA SER A 85 0.02 6.45 6.06
C SER A 85 1.32 6.12 5.36
N VAL A 86 2.27 7.04 5.43
CA VAL A 86 3.63 6.82 4.93
C VAL A 86 4.30 5.70 5.71
N LYS A 87 4.05 5.65 7.01
CA LYS A 87 4.64 4.61 7.85
C LYS A 87 4.22 3.22 7.41
N ASP A 88 2.96 3.05 7.05
CA ASP A 88 2.46 1.76 6.57
C ASP A 88 3.10 1.40 5.24
N ALA A 89 3.24 2.36 4.34
CA ALA A 89 3.90 2.14 3.06
C ALA A 89 5.35 1.70 3.24
N GLU A 90 6.06 2.37 4.14
CA GLU A 90 7.45 2.03 4.42
C GLU A 90 7.58 0.64 5.05
N ALA A 91 6.67 0.29 5.94
CA ALA A 91 6.69 -1.03 6.57
C ALA A 91 6.46 -2.14 5.53
N SER A 92 5.57 -1.90 4.58
CA SER A 92 5.34 -2.84 3.50
C SER A 92 6.60 -3.03 2.64
N MET A 93 7.26 -1.94 2.30
CA MET A 93 8.48 -1.98 1.51
C MET A 93 9.58 -2.75 2.24
N ALA A 94 9.69 -2.57 3.55
CA ALA A 94 10.72 -3.22 4.35
C ALA A 94 10.61 -4.76 4.34
N THR A 95 9.42 -5.30 4.11
CA THR A 95 9.20 -6.74 4.09
C THR A 95 8.99 -7.30 2.70
N PHE A 96 8.96 -6.45 1.68
CA PHE A 96 8.67 -6.88 0.32
C PHE A 96 9.60 -7.98 -0.18
N GLU A 97 10.89 -7.83 0.06
CA GLU A 97 11.88 -8.79 -0.44
C GLU A 97 11.72 -10.18 0.14
N LYS A 98 11.07 -10.29 1.28
CA LYS A 98 10.85 -11.59 1.93
C LYS A 98 9.64 -12.32 1.38
N ALA A 99 8.81 -11.66 0.58
CA ALA A 99 7.64 -12.29 0.00
C ALA A 99 8.06 -13.22 -1.13
N THR A 100 7.46 -14.39 -1.17
CA THR A 100 7.78 -15.38 -2.20
C THR A 100 7.54 -14.83 -3.60
N ALA A 101 6.44 -14.12 -3.78
CA ALA A 101 6.09 -13.57 -5.09
C ALA A 101 7.04 -12.47 -5.55
N ALA A 102 7.78 -11.83 -4.63
CA ALA A 102 8.66 -10.72 -4.98
C ALA A 102 9.80 -11.14 -5.90
N ALA A 103 10.37 -12.31 -5.68
CA ALA A 103 11.50 -12.75 -6.47
C ALA A 103 11.14 -12.91 -7.95
N GLN A 104 10.01 -13.52 -8.25
CA GLN A 104 9.58 -13.68 -9.63
C GLN A 104 9.21 -12.34 -10.26
N PHE A 105 8.53 -11.51 -9.52
CA PHE A 105 8.18 -10.17 -9.96
C PHE A 105 9.45 -9.38 -10.33
N MET A 106 10.41 -9.32 -9.43
CA MET A 106 11.65 -8.57 -9.66
C MET A 106 12.49 -9.16 -10.78
N SER A 107 12.43 -10.46 -11.00
CA SER A 107 13.24 -11.11 -12.03
C SER A 107 12.90 -10.67 -13.45
N LYS A 108 11.73 -10.09 -13.65
CA LYS A 108 11.26 -9.66 -14.97
C LYS A 108 11.41 -8.16 -15.21
N ILE A 109 11.95 -7.45 -14.25
CA ILE A 109 12.05 -5.98 -14.28
C ILE A 109 13.50 -5.56 -14.50
N GLU A 110 13.71 -4.52 -15.30
CA GLU A 110 15.00 -3.86 -15.39
C GLU A 110 15.16 -2.97 -14.16
N PRO A 111 16.01 -3.36 -13.18
CA PRO A 111 16.04 -2.66 -11.90
C PRO A 111 16.43 -1.19 -12.02
N SER A 112 17.31 -0.86 -12.96
CA SER A 112 17.78 0.52 -13.13
C SER A 112 16.69 1.48 -13.57
N THR A 113 15.56 0.96 -14.05
CA THR A 113 14.45 1.79 -14.52
C THR A 113 13.42 2.05 -13.43
N MET A 114 13.54 1.40 -12.29
CA MET A 114 12.52 1.50 -11.24
C MET A 114 12.58 2.85 -10.53
N SER A 115 11.41 3.46 -10.39
CA SER A 115 11.23 4.70 -9.67
C SER A 115 10.03 4.57 -8.75
N MET A 116 10.16 5.09 -7.55
CA MET A 116 9.07 5.06 -6.58
C MET A 116 8.97 6.42 -5.92
N LYS A 117 7.77 6.98 -5.91
CA LYS A 117 7.48 8.27 -5.28
C LYS A 117 6.22 8.16 -4.46
N ARG A 118 6.17 8.88 -3.36
CA ARG A 118 4.98 8.95 -2.52
C ARG A 118 4.48 10.39 -2.44
N TYR A 119 3.17 10.51 -2.49
CA TYR A 119 2.47 11.79 -2.42
C TYR A 119 1.44 11.70 -1.32
N GLN A 120 1.17 12.81 -0.66
CA GLN A 120 0.12 12.88 0.37
C GLN A 120 -0.98 13.81 -0.11
N LYS A 121 -2.23 13.44 0.19
CA LYS A 121 -3.38 14.29 -0.13
C LYS A 121 -3.68 15.24 1.01
#